data_4b3ec85604bf76b55cddb48631d2adb8
#
_entry.id   4b3ec85604bf76b55cddb48631d2adb8
#
_cell.length_a   1.000
_cell.length_b   1.000
_cell.length_c   1.000
_cell.angle_alpha   90.00
_cell.angle_beta   90.00
_cell.angle_gamma   90.00
#
_symmetry.space_group_name_H-M   'P 1'
#
loop_
_entity.id
_entity.type
_entity.pdbx_description
1 polymer ?
#
loop_
_entity_poly.entity_id
_entity_poly.type
_entity_poly.pdbx_seq_one_letter_code
_entity_poly.pdbx_strand_id
1 'polypeptide(L)'
;MYAKVAVTSARLLLGAATAACALFAGSVAAKDKIVTESVRVSPAGLDLTQPADAQTFYTRLENAAWVVCTRGTRVGLLPVDNQFKCYQNALGDAVHASNEPLVTQIYLATHTLQEAAAHGIDVPAQVAAK
;
A
#
# COMPACT_ATOMS: atom_id res chain seq x y z
N MET A 1 -5.33 -6.44 -28.17
CA MET A 1 -6.79 -6.46 -28.41
C MET A 1 -7.38 -5.22 -27.73
N TYR A 2 -7.83 -4.26 -28.53
CA TYR A 2 -8.46 -3.03 -28.02
C TYR A 2 -9.97 -3.23 -27.98
N ALA A 3 -10.59 -3.13 -26.82
CA ALA A 3 -12.05 -3.11 -26.68
C ALA A 3 -12.55 -1.68 -26.90
N LYS A 4 -13.25 -1.44 -28.00
CA LYS A 4 -13.99 -0.20 -28.28
C LYS A 4 -15.32 -0.24 -27.54
N VAL A 5 -15.55 0.69 -26.65
CA VAL A 5 -16.86 0.94 -26.07
C VAL A 5 -17.57 1.96 -26.96
N ALA A 6 -18.66 1.53 -27.59
CA ALA A 6 -19.52 2.38 -28.40
C ALA A 6 -20.49 3.14 -27.49
N VAL A 7 -20.43 4.48 -27.54
CA VAL A 7 -21.42 5.36 -26.90
C VAL A 7 -22.55 5.58 -27.90
N THR A 8 -23.72 5.04 -27.61
CA THR A 8 -24.94 5.24 -28.42
C THR A 8 -25.66 6.50 -27.91
N SER A 9 -25.65 7.53 -28.73
CA SER A 9 -26.43 8.73 -28.53
C SER A 9 -27.88 8.47 -28.94
N ALA A 10 -28.85 8.60 -28.04
CA ALA A 10 -30.28 8.73 -28.36
C ALA A 10 -30.73 10.15 -28.09
N ARG A 11 -31.20 10.79 -29.16
CA ARG A 11 -31.78 12.13 -29.21
C ARG A 11 -33.29 12.08 -28.93
N LEU A 12 -33.83 13.26 -28.53
CA LEU A 12 -35.20 13.79 -28.63
C LEU A 12 -36.13 13.43 -27.44
N LEU A 13 -36.88 14.37 -26.81
CA LEU A 13 -37.76 15.41 -27.32
C LEU A 13 -38.05 16.51 -26.28
N LEU A 14 -38.46 17.66 -26.79
CA LEU A 14 -38.93 18.85 -26.12
C LEU A 14 -40.11 18.60 -25.15
N GLY A 15 -40.12 19.31 -24.03
CA GLY A 15 -41.28 19.51 -23.18
C GLY A 15 -41.02 20.68 -22.24
N ALA A 16 -41.79 21.77 -22.40
CA ALA A 16 -41.63 23.04 -21.72
C ALA A 16 -42.20 23.01 -20.30
N ALA A 17 -41.67 23.92 -19.49
CA ALA A 17 -42.25 24.60 -18.33
C ALA A 17 -42.48 23.78 -17.05
N THR A 18 -41.76 24.09 -15.99
CA THR A 18 -42.21 24.90 -14.83
C THR A 18 -41.05 25.09 -13.86
N ALA A 19 -40.86 26.35 -13.46
CA ALA A 19 -39.91 26.74 -12.43
C ALA A 19 -40.33 26.16 -11.07
N ALA A 20 -39.49 25.29 -10.52
CA ALA A 20 -39.45 24.96 -9.10
C ALA A 20 -38.00 25.06 -8.67
N CYS A 21 -37.64 26.19 -8.06
CA CYS A 21 -36.36 26.32 -7.33
C CYS A 21 -36.41 25.40 -6.11
N ALA A 22 -36.09 24.12 -6.33
CA ALA A 22 -35.72 23.23 -5.24
C ALA A 22 -34.24 23.53 -4.94
N LEU A 23 -34.04 24.25 -3.86
CA LEU A 23 -32.72 24.37 -3.19
C LEU A 23 -32.31 22.97 -2.74
N PHE A 24 -31.71 22.22 -3.66
CA PHE A 24 -30.91 21.06 -3.27
C PHE A 24 -29.68 21.62 -2.58
N ALA A 25 -29.76 21.75 -1.25
CA ALA A 25 -28.62 21.74 -0.41
C ALA A 25 -27.94 20.35 -0.62
N GLY A 26 -27.18 20.22 -1.70
CA GLY A 26 -26.35 19.08 -1.94
C GLY A 26 -25.35 19.02 -0.78
N SER A 27 -25.60 18.10 0.14
CA SER A 27 -24.58 17.71 1.10
C SER A 27 -23.37 17.25 0.27
N VAL A 28 -22.40 18.14 0.12
CA VAL A 28 -21.06 17.75 -0.36
C VAL A 28 -20.53 16.85 0.75
N ALA A 29 -20.79 15.55 0.64
CA ALA A 29 -20.07 14.58 1.42
C ALA A 29 -18.61 14.74 1.01
N ALA A 30 -17.85 15.44 1.85
CA ALA A 30 -16.41 15.46 1.76
C ALA A 30 -15.98 13.99 1.92
N LYS A 31 -15.74 13.31 0.80
CA LYS A 31 -15.08 12.01 0.84
C LYS A 31 -13.70 12.28 1.37
N ASP A 32 -13.44 11.84 2.58
CA ASP A 32 -12.10 11.86 3.15
C ASP A 32 -11.17 11.21 2.15
N LYS A 33 -10.36 12.04 1.48
CA LYS A 33 -9.39 11.56 0.52
C LYS A 33 -8.25 10.94 1.33
N ILE A 34 -8.29 9.63 1.47
CA ILE A 34 -7.18 8.88 2.05
C ILE A 34 -5.99 9.06 1.10
N VAL A 35 -4.98 9.81 1.54
CA VAL A 35 -3.72 9.94 0.81
C VAL A 35 -2.85 8.76 1.19
N THR A 36 -2.67 7.85 0.25
CA THR A 36 -1.74 6.72 0.41
C THR A 36 -0.36 7.18 -0.03
N GLU A 37 0.57 7.26 0.91
CA GLU A 37 1.98 7.51 0.63
C GLU A 37 2.67 6.19 0.28
N SER A 38 3.48 6.19 -0.77
CA SER A 38 4.26 5.02 -1.17
C SER A 38 5.68 5.41 -1.54
N VAL A 39 6.65 4.58 -1.20
CA VAL A 39 8.06 4.75 -1.54
C VAL A 39 8.53 3.52 -2.29
N ARG A 40 9.12 3.72 -3.46
CA ARG A 40 9.69 2.63 -4.24
C ARG A 40 11.11 2.35 -3.76
N VAL A 41 11.40 1.10 -3.38
CA VAL A 41 12.72 0.63 -3.02
C VAL A 41 13.30 -0.19 -4.17
N SER A 42 14.52 0.13 -4.58
CA SER A 42 15.20 -0.56 -5.67
C SER A 42 16.30 -1.48 -5.12
N PRO A 43 16.40 -2.72 -5.62
CA PRO A 43 17.50 -3.62 -5.34
C PRO A 43 18.76 -3.32 -6.18
N ALA A 44 18.74 -2.24 -6.98
CA ALA A 44 19.85 -1.92 -7.89
C ALA A 44 21.21 -1.93 -7.18
N GLY A 45 22.17 -2.61 -7.78
CA GLY A 45 23.52 -2.75 -7.27
C GLY A 45 23.69 -3.80 -6.16
N LEU A 46 22.66 -4.61 -5.88
CA LEU A 46 22.69 -5.68 -4.89
C LEU A 46 22.43 -7.03 -5.57
N ASP A 47 23.17 -8.05 -5.13
CA ASP A 47 22.91 -9.46 -5.45
C ASP A 47 22.11 -10.11 -4.32
N LEU A 48 20.79 -10.16 -4.45
CA LEU A 48 19.90 -10.66 -3.40
C LEU A 48 20.04 -12.17 -3.12
N THR A 49 20.88 -12.87 -3.88
CA THR A 49 21.29 -14.24 -3.57
C THR A 49 22.41 -14.29 -2.51
N GLN A 50 23.03 -13.15 -2.23
CA GLN A 50 24.08 -13.01 -1.21
C GLN A 50 23.47 -12.50 0.11
N PRO A 51 23.78 -13.15 1.25
CA PRO A 51 23.20 -12.75 2.54
C PRO A 51 23.50 -11.29 2.94
N ALA A 52 24.69 -10.79 2.64
CA ALA A 52 25.09 -9.42 2.96
C ALA A 52 24.26 -8.38 2.17
N ASP A 53 24.01 -8.65 0.89
CA ASP A 53 23.24 -7.78 0.01
C ASP A 53 21.73 -7.85 0.34
N ALA A 54 21.23 -9.06 0.67
CA ALA A 54 19.88 -9.24 1.17
C ALA A 54 19.64 -8.46 2.47
N GLN A 55 20.60 -8.47 3.40
CA GLN A 55 20.55 -7.67 4.63
C GLN A 55 20.54 -6.15 4.32
N THR A 56 21.37 -5.72 3.38
CA THR A 56 21.41 -4.32 2.93
C THR A 56 20.09 -3.90 2.32
N PHE A 57 19.48 -4.75 1.49
CA PHE A 57 18.17 -4.49 0.89
C PHE A 57 17.07 -4.46 1.96
N TYR A 58 17.07 -5.39 2.90
CA TYR A 58 16.15 -5.40 4.02
C TYR A 58 16.20 -4.09 4.82
N THR A 59 17.39 -3.57 5.12
CA THR A 59 17.57 -2.28 5.78
C THR A 59 16.99 -1.11 4.95
N ARG A 60 17.08 -1.17 3.61
CA ARG A 60 16.42 -0.18 2.73
C ARG A 60 14.89 -0.25 2.86
N LEU A 61 14.32 -1.45 2.97
CA LEU A 61 12.88 -1.64 3.19
C LEU A 61 12.44 -1.07 4.55
N GLU A 62 13.19 -1.33 5.63
CA GLU A 62 12.92 -0.78 6.95
C GLU A 62 12.90 0.75 6.94
N ASN A 63 13.92 1.37 6.33
CA ASN A 63 13.99 2.83 6.21
C ASN A 63 12.84 3.40 5.38
N ALA A 64 12.46 2.75 4.28
CA ALA A 64 11.34 3.17 3.44
C ALA A 64 10.00 3.06 4.18
N ALA A 65 9.77 1.97 4.90
CA ALA A 65 8.58 1.76 5.73
C ALA A 65 8.46 2.85 6.81
N TRP A 66 9.56 3.19 7.47
CA TRP A 66 9.60 4.27 8.44
C TRP A 66 9.27 5.63 7.82
N VAL A 67 9.87 5.95 6.66
CA VAL A 67 9.63 7.21 5.93
C VAL A 67 8.16 7.33 5.54
N VAL A 68 7.54 6.30 5.02
CA VAL A 68 6.11 6.28 4.65
C VAL A 68 5.24 6.61 5.85
N CYS A 69 5.51 6.00 6.99
CA CYS A 69 4.68 6.16 8.19
C CYS A 69 4.93 7.48 8.95
N THR A 70 6.04 8.18 8.68
CA THR A 70 6.38 9.44 9.36
C THR A 70 6.24 10.68 8.49
N ARG A 71 6.18 10.54 7.15
CA ARG A 71 6.16 11.66 6.22
C ARG A 71 4.92 12.55 6.38
N GLY A 72 3.75 11.95 6.61
CA GLY A 72 2.50 12.68 6.82
C GLY A 72 2.59 13.70 7.95
N THR A 73 3.26 13.36 9.04
CA THR A 73 3.49 14.24 10.19
C THR A 73 4.35 15.46 9.82
N ARG A 74 5.32 15.29 8.90
CA ARG A 74 6.22 16.38 8.49
C ARG A 74 5.57 17.39 7.54
N VAL A 75 4.54 16.99 6.79
CA VAL A 75 3.83 17.86 5.84
C VAL A 75 2.50 18.38 6.40
N GLY A 76 2.26 18.26 7.69
CA GLY A 76 1.06 18.78 8.35
C GLY A 76 -0.22 17.97 8.09
N LEU A 77 -0.10 16.77 7.57
CA LEU A 77 -1.20 15.82 7.49
C LEU A 77 -1.47 15.21 8.88
N LEU A 78 -2.69 14.73 9.09
CA LEU A 78 -3.01 14.04 10.33
C LEU A 78 -2.02 12.87 10.56
N PRO A 79 -1.43 12.78 11.76
CA PRO A 79 -0.53 11.68 12.07
C PRO A 79 -1.28 10.36 11.98
N VAL A 80 -0.58 9.32 11.55
CA VAL A 80 -1.09 7.95 11.62
C VAL A 80 -1.33 7.60 13.08
N ASP A 81 -2.51 7.13 13.43
CA ASP A 81 -2.92 6.82 14.81
C ASP A 81 -1.93 5.92 15.55
N ASN A 82 -1.25 5.03 14.83
CA ASN A 82 -0.20 4.17 15.37
C ASN A 82 0.93 4.02 14.35
N GLN A 83 1.97 4.82 14.49
CA GLN A 83 3.13 4.81 13.60
C GLN A 83 3.87 3.45 13.61
N PHE A 84 3.92 2.79 14.75
CA PHE A 84 4.58 1.49 14.86
C PHE A 84 3.80 0.41 14.10
N LYS A 85 2.48 0.38 14.25
CA LYS A 85 1.63 -0.54 13.48
C LYS A 85 1.69 -0.26 11.97
N CYS A 86 1.71 1.02 11.58
CA CYS A 86 1.92 1.41 10.20
C CYS A 86 3.25 0.87 9.67
N TYR A 87 4.34 1.05 10.42
CA TYR A 87 5.67 0.57 10.07
C TYR A 87 5.68 -0.96 9.89
N GLN A 88 5.13 -1.71 10.85
CA GLN A 88 5.08 -3.17 10.76
C GLN A 88 4.31 -3.63 9.52
N ASN A 89 3.16 -3.03 9.24
CA ASN A 89 2.37 -3.36 8.07
C ASN A 89 3.12 -3.02 6.77
N ALA A 90 3.69 -1.82 6.67
CA ALA A 90 4.43 -1.39 5.49
C ALA A 90 5.66 -2.27 5.22
N LEU A 91 6.38 -2.67 6.28
CA LEU A 91 7.53 -3.56 6.18
C LEU A 91 7.12 -4.97 5.76
N GLY A 92 6.11 -5.56 6.40
CA GLY A 92 5.59 -6.89 6.04
C GLY A 92 5.12 -6.96 4.59
N ASP A 93 4.35 -5.98 4.14
CA ASP A 93 3.87 -5.87 2.76
C ASP A 93 5.02 -5.71 1.76
N ALA A 94 6.07 -4.93 2.11
CA ALA A 94 7.23 -4.74 1.28
C ALA A 94 8.08 -6.01 1.15
N VAL A 95 8.25 -6.77 2.24
CA VAL A 95 8.95 -8.06 2.23
C VAL A 95 8.19 -9.07 1.38
N HIS A 96 6.88 -9.18 1.55
CA HIS A 96 6.03 -10.02 0.71
C HIS A 96 6.13 -9.64 -0.78
N ALA A 97 6.02 -8.35 -1.08
CA ALA A 97 6.10 -7.85 -2.46
C ALA A 97 7.49 -8.04 -3.10
N SER A 98 8.56 -8.09 -2.31
CA SER A 98 9.92 -8.35 -2.82
C SER A 98 10.08 -9.77 -3.37
N ASN A 99 9.35 -10.72 -2.80
CA ASN A 99 9.40 -12.15 -3.15
C ASN A 99 10.82 -12.74 -3.14
N GLU A 100 11.68 -12.25 -2.23
CA GLU A 100 13.09 -12.65 -2.12
C GLU A 100 13.29 -13.57 -0.92
N PRO A 101 13.75 -14.83 -1.13
CA PRO A 101 13.83 -15.83 -0.06
C PRO A 101 14.73 -15.42 1.11
N LEU A 102 15.89 -14.82 0.84
CA LEU A 102 16.81 -14.39 1.91
C LEU A 102 16.26 -13.21 2.68
N VAL A 103 15.58 -12.26 2.02
CA VAL A 103 14.91 -11.14 2.67
C VAL A 103 13.79 -11.65 3.57
N THR A 104 13.00 -12.62 3.11
CA THR A 104 11.97 -13.30 3.89
C THR A 104 12.55 -13.99 5.12
N GLN A 105 13.68 -14.68 4.99
CA GLN A 105 14.38 -15.32 6.13
C GLN A 105 14.82 -14.30 7.19
N ILE A 106 15.36 -13.16 6.76
CA ILE A 106 15.75 -12.07 7.67
C ILE A 106 14.52 -11.54 8.43
N TYR A 107 13.40 -11.32 7.74
CA TYR A 107 12.15 -10.90 8.36
C TYR A 107 11.67 -11.92 9.41
N LEU A 108 11.65 -13.21 9.07
CA LEU A 108 11.22 -14.30 9.95
C LEU A 108 12.14 -14.50 11.17
N ALA A 109 13.39 -14.06 11.11
CA ALA A 109 14.32 -14.11 12.25
C ALA A 109 13.97 -13.07 13.33
N THR A 110 13.24 -12.01 13.00
CA THR A 110 12.94 -10.87 13.88
C THR A 110 11.46 -10.68 14.17
N HIS A 111 10.57 -11.36 13.43
CA HIS A 111 9.12 -11.25 13.54
C HIS A 111 8.48 -12.61 13.81
N THR A 112 7.29 -12.60 14.36
CA THR A 112 6.54 -13.84 14.64
C THR A 112 5.97 -14.44 13.36
N LEU A 113 5.77 -15.77 13.37
CA LEU A 113 5.11 -16.47 12.25
C LEU A 113 3.69 -15.96 12.01
N GLN A 114 3.00 -15.53 13.07
CA GLN A 114 1.66 -14.97 12.97
C GLN A 114 1.65 -13.62 12.22
N GLU A 115 2.63 -12.77 12.50
CA GLU A 115 2.82 -11.50 11.76
C GLU A 115 3.14 -11.77 10.29
N ALA A 116 4.04 -12.71 10.02
CA ALA A 116 4.37 -13.11 8.66
C ALA A 116 3.14 -13.62 7.88
N ALA A 117 2.34 -14.49 8.51
CA ALA A 117 1.11 -15.01 7.92
C ALA A 117 0.08 -13.91 7.65
N ALA A 118 -0.01 -12.90 8.52
CA ALA A 118 -0.93 -11.77 8.33
C ALA A 118 -0.60 -10.94 7.07
N HIS A 119 0.65 -10.97 6.61
CA HIS A 119 1.11 -10.31 5.37
C HIS A 119 1.21 -11.27 4.17
N GLY A 120 0.73 -12.52 4.31
CA GLY A 120 0.80 -13.52 3.24
C GLY A 120 2.21 -14.00 2.93
N ILE A 121 3.15 -13.83 3.87
CA ILE A 121 4.52 -14.32 3.74
C ILE A 121 4.53 -15.82 3.98
N ASP A 122 4.99 -16.58 2.99
CA ASP A 122 5.12 -18.02 3.09
C ASP A 122 6.20 -18.41 4.11
N VAL A 123 5.79 -19.16 5.13
CA VAL A 123 6.69 -19.69 6.13
C VAL A 123 7.19 -21.05 5.66
N PRO A 124 8.50 -21.22 5.41
CA PRO A 124 9.04 -22.53 5.07
C PRO A 124 8.72 -23.57 6.16
N ALA A 125 8.29 -24.74 5.74
CA ALA A 125 7.86 -25.82 6.66
C ALA A 125 8.91 -26.19 7.75
N GLN A 126 10.18 -25.90 7.49
CA GLN A 126 11.29 -26.14 8.41
C GLN A 126 11.31 -25.17 9.61
N VAL A 127 10.71 -23.98 9.48
CA VAL A 127 10.62 -22.98 10.56
C VAL A 127 9.39 -23.20 11.42
N ALA A 128 8.32 -23.76 10.85
CA ALA A 128 7.08 -24.05 11.56
C ALA A 128 7.17 -25.22 12.54
N ALA A 129 8.25 -26.02 12.49
CA ALA A 129 8.41 -27.26 13.28
C ALA A 129 9.27 -27.09 14.56
N LYS A 130 9.56 -25.85 15.03
CA LYS A 130 10.27 -25.58 16.28
C LYS A 130 9.36 -25.10 17.38
#